data_24b59ece0e10cee280c2d8935b9aa1dc
#
_entry.id   24b59ece0e10cee280c2d8935b9aa1dc
#
_cell.length_a   1.000
_cell.length_b   1.000
_cell.length_c   1.000
_cell.angle_alpha   90.00
_cell.angle_beta   90.00
_cell.angle_gamma   90.00
#
_symmetry.space_group_name_H-M   'P 1'
#
loop_
_entity.id
_entity.type
_entity.pdbx_description
1 polymer ?
#
loop_
_entity_poly.entity_id
_entity_poly.type
_entity_poly.pdbx_seq_one_letter_code
_entity_poly.pdbx_strand_id
1 'polypeptide(L)'
;MTVVHRFVLQTLNLALHGFHQILIVFNVVGWMFCETRMLNLIVLLLTLFSWYGLGPLLKKGDVWGYCLITDIQWGVRKELGIDSRSGGYIKYLADNLLSKNFDETRVDKLGTAVFLTCIFASVTTNLLYGSC
;
A
#
# COMPACT_ATOMS: atom_id res chain seq x y z
N MET A 1 -29.67 2.07 -3.16
CA MET A 1 -28.59 1.58 -4.01
C MET A 1 -29.10 0.43 -4.86
N THR A 2 -28.93 0.50 -6.19
CA THR A 2 -29.37 -0.59 -7.08
C THR A 2 -28.48 -1.83 -6.93
N VAL A 3 -28.98 -3.01 -7.26
CA VAL A 3 -28.22 -4.27 -7.20
C VAL A 3 -26.96 -4.19 -8.06
N VAL A 4 -27.05 -3.61 -9.25
CA VAL A 4 -25.92 -3.42 -10.17
C VAL A 4 -24.83 -2.53 -9.55
N HIS A 5 -25.23 -1.42 -8.95
CA HIS A 5 -24.29 -0.49 -8.30
C HIS A 5 -23.55 -1.18 -7.14
N ARG A 6 -24.25 -1.93 -6.32
CA ARG A 6 -23.63 -2.71 -5.23
C ARG A 6 -22.65 -3.75 -5.74
N PHE A 7 -22.99 -4.47 -6.80
CA PHE A 7 -22.10 -5.45 -7.43
C PHE A 7 -20.81 -4.81 -7.95
N VAL A 8 -20.93 -3.67 -8.64
CA VAL A 8 -19.76 -2.91 -9.13
C VAL A 8 -18.85 -2.48 -7.98
N LEU A 9 -19.39 -1.92 -6.91
CA LEU A 9 -18.62 -1.51 -5.74
C LEU A 9 -17.92 -2.69 -5.03
N GLN A 10 -18.60 -3.84 -4.93
CA GLN A 10 -18.00 -5.04 -4.35
C GLN A 10 -16.83 -5.56 -5.20
N THR A 11 -17.00 -5.60 -6.52
CA THR A 11 -15.94 -5.99 -7.45
C THR A 11 -14.76 -5.03 -7.37
N LEU A 12 -15.01 -3.72 -7.32
CA LEU A 12 -13.98 -2.70 -7.17
C LEU A 12 -13.23 -2.82 -5.84
N ASN A 13 -13.95 -3.04 -4.73
CA ASN A 13 -13.32 -3.27 -3.43
C ASN A 13 -12.39 -4.50 -3.44
N LEU A 14 -12.82 -5.59 -4.05
CA LEU A 14 -12.01 -6.81 -4.17
C LEU A 14 -10.78 -6.58 -5.08
N ALA A 15 -10.95 -5.90 -6.20
CA ALA A 15 -9.86 -5.57 -7.11
C ALA A 15 -8.81 -4.66 -6.45
N LEU A 16 -9.25 -3.62 -5.72
CA LEU A 16 -8.35 -2.74 -4.97
C LEU A 16 -7.60 -3.49 -3.87
N HIS A 17 -8.29 -4.41 -3.19
CA HIS A 17 -7.67 -5.24 -2.16
C HIS A 17 -6.58 -6.15 -2.75
N GLY A 18 -6.88 -6.85 -3.83
CA GLY A 18 -5.90 -7.70 -4.53
C GLY A 18 -4.73 -6.89 -5.09
N PHE A 19 -5.00 -5.75 -5.70
CA PHE A 19 -3.95 -4.86 -6.20
C PHE A 19 -3.02 -4.37 -5.09
N HIS A 20 -3.56 -4.00 -3.94
CA HIS A 20 -2.78 -3.58 -2.78
C HIS A 20 -1.85 -4.68 -2.27
N GLN A 21 -2.35 -5.91 -2.16
CA GLN A 21 -1.54 -7.06 -1.74
C GLN A 21 -0.41 -7.35 -2.73
N ILE A 22 -0.72 -7.34 -4.04
CA ILE A 22 0.30 -7.51 -5.09
C ILE A 22 1.36 -6.42 -4.99
N LEU A 23 0.95 -5.17 -4.79
CA LEU A 23 1.85 -4.04 -4.66
C LEU A 23 2.79 -4.19 -3.45
N ILE A 24 2.25 -4.60 -2.29
CA ILE A 24 3.04 -4.84 -1.08
C ILE A 24 4.07 -5.95 -1.32
N VAL A 25 3.63 -7.10 -1.83
CA VAL A 25 4.53 -8.23 -2.13
C VAL A 25 5.60 -7.81 -3.13
N PHE A 26 5.22 -7.14 -4.22
CA PHE A 26 6.16 -6.67 -5.23
C PHE A 26 7.19 -5.67 -4.67
N ASN A 27 6.77 -4.75 -3.80
CA ASN A 27 7.69 -3.82 -3.13
C ASN A 27 8.72 -4.56 -2.24
N VAL A 28 8.31 -5.66 -1.60
CA VAL A 28 9.18 -6.43 -0.70
C VAL A 28 10.15 -7.34 -1.46
N VAL A 29 9.72 -7.98 -2.54
CA VAL A 29 10.53 -9.03 -3.19
C VAL A 29 11.01 -8.69 -4.59
N GLY A 30 10.45 -7.67 -5.24
CA GLY A 30 10.73 -7.37 -6.66
C GLY A 30 12.18 -6.97 -6.96
N TRP A 31 12.92 -6.47 -5.99
CA TRP A 31 14.35 -6.14 -6.11
C TRP A 31 15.25 -7.39 -6.16
N MET A 32 14.75 -8.56 -5.76
CA MET A 32 15.51 -9.82 -5.76
C MET A 32 15.68 -10.39 -7.17
N PHE A 33 14.75 -10.10 -8.08
CA PHE A 33 14.74 -10.63 -9.43
C PHE A 33 15.30 -9.61 -10.43
N CYS A 34 16.22 -10.06 -11.26
CA CYS A 34 16.93 -9.22 -12.21
C CYS A 34 15.97 -8.47 -13.15
N GLU A 35 15.01 -9.18 -13.70
CA GLU A 35 14.05 -8.65 -14.69
C GLU A 35 13.10 -7.58 -14.10
N THR A 36 12.90 -7.61 -12.79
CA THR A 36 11.95 -6.69 -12.13
C THR A 36 12.61 -5.58 -11.32
N ARG A 37 13.94 -5.58 -11.17
CA ARG A 37 14.68 -4.61 -10.33
C ARG A 37 14.36 -3.16 -10.64
N MET A 38 14.47 -2.78 -11.92
CA MET A 38 14.21 -1.40 -12.34
C MET A 38 12.75 -1.01 -12.11
N LEU A 39 11.81 -1.90 -12.50
CA LEU A 39 10.40 -1.67 -12.26
C LEU A 39 10.07 -1.57 -10.77
N ASN A 40 10.67 -2.44 -9.95
CA ASN A 40 10.53 -2.39 -8.50
C ASN A 40 11.03 -1.07 -7.93
N LEU A 41 12.18 -0.57 -8.35
CA LEU A 41 12.69 0.72 -7.91
C LEU A 41 11.72 1.86 -8.26
N ILE A 42 11.19 1.88 -9.47
CA ILE A 42 10.19 2.87 -9.90
C ILE A 42 8.94 2.80 -9.01
N VAL A 43 8.43 1.61 -8.77
CA VAL A 43 7.22 1.41 -7.94
C VAL A 43 7.48 1.82 -6.49
N LEU A 44 8.66 1.52 -5.93
CA LEU A 44 9.06 1.97 -4.58
C LEU A 44 9.12 3.50 -4.50
N LEU A 45 9.68 4.17 -5.51
CA LEU A 45 9.74 5.63 -5.55
C LEU A 45 8.35 6.26 -5.69
N LEU A 46 7.46 5.67 -6.50
CA LEU A 46 6.06 6.11 -6.62
C LEU A 46 5.30 5.91 -5.30
N THR A 47 5.55 4.81 -4.60
CA THR A 47 4.96 4.56 -3.27
C THR A 47 5.45 5.59 -2.25
N LEU A 48 6.76 5.89 -2.26
CA LEU A 48 7.36 6.92 -1.42
C LEU A 48 6.75 8.31 -1.70
N PHE A 49 6.60 8.65 -2.98
CA PHE A 49 5.94 9.89 -3.38
C PHE A 49 4.47 9.94 -2.93
N SER A 50 3.74 8.82 -3.04
CA SER A 50 2.37 8.74 -2.53
C SER A 50 2.32 9.01 -1.02
N TRP A 51 3.23 8.42 -0.25
CA TRP A 51 3.23 8.54 1.21
C TRP A 51 3.59 9.93 1.72
N TYR A 52 4.55 10.59 1.07
CA TYR A 52 5.13 11.84 1.58
C TYR A 52 4.89 13.06 0.68
N GLY A 53 4.56 12.85 -0.58
CA GLY A 53 4.28 13.91 -1.53
C GLY A 53 2.79 14.23 -1.68
N LEU A 54 1.97 13.20 -1.90
CA LEU A 54 0.53 13.40 -2.16
C LEU A 54 -0.24 13.82 -0.90
N GLY A 55 0.12 13.32 0.29
CA GLY A 55 -0.56 13.69 1.53
C GLY A 55 -0.59 15.20 1.74
N PRO A 56 0.56 15.89 1.79
CA PRO A 56 0.63 17.34 1.91
C PRO A 56 -0.02 18.08 0.74
N LEU A 57 0.17 17.57 -0.48
CA LEU A 57 -0.37 18.22 -1.70
C LEU A 57 -1.89 18.22 -1.70
N LEU A 58 -2.53 17.16 -1.25
CA LEU A 58 -3.98 17.01 -1.18
C LEU A 58 -4.58 17.54 0.13
N LYS A 59 -3.76 18.10 1.03
CA LYS A 59 -4.19 18.60 2.35
C LYS A 59 -4.98 17.56 3.15
N LYS A 60 -4.64 16.29 2.98
CA LYS A 60 -5.26 15.14 3.64
C LYS A 60 -4.51 14.79 4.93
N GLY A 61 -4.76 15.54 6.03
CA GLY A 61 -4.40 15.16 7.39
C GLY A 61 -2.93 14.81 7.66
N ASP A 62 -2.70 13.97 8.63
CA ASP A 62 -1.36 13.52 9.05
C ASP A 62 -0.58 12.86 7.91
N VAL A 63 0.56 13.44 7.68
CA VAL A 63 1.38 13.34 6.46
C VAL A 63 2.05 11.96 6.26
N TRP A 64 2.04 11.12 7.28
CA TRP A 64 2.79 9.87 7.28
C TRP A 64 1.95 8.71 6.72
N GLY A 65 2.39 8.16 5.61
CA GLY A 65 1.82 6.95 5.07
C GLY A 65 0.52 7.13 4.26
N TYR A 66 0.24 8.34 3.76
CA TYR A 66 -0.91 8.53 2.89
C TYR A 66 -0.80 7.68 1.62
N CYS A 67 -1.75 6.80 1.43
CA CYS A 67 -1.84 5.96 0.25
C CYS A 67 -3.13 6.27 -0.52
N LEU A 68 -3.00 6.81 -1.73
CA LEU A 68 -4.14 7.13 -2.58
C LEU A 68 -5.07 5.92 -2.81
N ILE A 69 -4.50 4.74 -3.01
CA ILE A 69 -5.26 3.51 -3.24
C ILE A 69 -6.06 3.12 -2.00
N THR A 70 -5.47 3.29 -0.80
CA THR A 70 -6.18 3.09 0.47
C THR A 70 -7.35 4.06 0.63
N ASP A 71 -7.14 5.33 0.31
CA ASP A 71 -8.19 6.36 0.40
C ASP A 71 -9.37 6.04 -0.51
N ILE A 72 -9.08 5.65 -1.77
CA ILE A 72 -10.12 5.20 -2.72
C ILE A 72 -10.85 3.96 -2.19
N GLN A 73 -10.12 2.98 -1.67
CA GLN A 73 -10.69 1.74 -1.14
C GLN A 73 -11.59 2.01 0.08
N TRP A 74 -11.19 2.89 0.99
CA TRP A 74 -12.02 3.27 2.13
C TRP A 74 -13.27 4.03 1.68
N GLY A 75 -13.19 4.86 0.64
CA GLY A 75 -14.36 5.47 0.01
C GLY A 75 -15.36 4.43 -0.50
N VAL A 76 -14.89 3.45 -1.27
CA VAL A 76 -15.72 2.34 -1.79
C VAL A 76 -16.35 1.53 -0.65
N ARG A 77 -15.61 1.22 0.40
CA ARG A 77 -16.12 0.49 1.57
C ARG A 77 -17.19 1.27 2.32
N LYS A 78 -17.01 2.58 2.45
CA LYS A 78 -17.99 3.48 3.07
C LYS A 78 -19.31 3.48 2.29
N GLU A 79 -19.24 3.57 0.97
CA GLU A 79 -20.42 3.49 0.09
C GLU A 79 -21.15 2.13 0.19
N LEU A 80 -20.40 1.05 0.44
CA LEU A 80 -20.94 -0.28 0.66
C LEU A 80 -21.57 -0.46 2.07
N GLY A 81 -21.41 0.51 2.97
CA GLY A 81 -21.81 0.39 4.38
C GLY A 81 -20.94 -0.58 5.17
N ILE A 82 -19.74 -0.89 4.67
CA ILE A 82 -18.76 -1.72 5.37
C ILE A 82 -17.92 -0.80 6.25
N ASP A 83 -17.79 -1.14 7.53
CA ASP A 83 -17.03 -0.35 8.48
C ASP A 83 -15.58 -0.15 7.99
N SER A 84 -15.21 1.12 7.77
CA SER A 84 -13.84 1.48 7.47
C SER A 84 -13.10 1.59 8.80
N ARG A 85 -12.33 0.56 9.16
CA ARG A 85 -11.48 0.61 10.34
C ARG A 85 -10.51 1.79 10.22
N SER A 86 -10.34 2.52 11.30
CA SER A 86 -9.33 3.57 11.40
C SER A 86 -7.94 2.97 11.22
N GLY A 87 -7.11 3.59 10.41
CA GLY A 87 -5.73 3.17 10.18
C GLY A 87 -5.37 2.85 8.74
N GLY A 88 -4.09 2.68 8.49
CA GLY A 88 -3.57 2.35 7.17
C GLY A 88 -3.88 0.92 6.73
N TYR A 89 -3.68 0.66 5.43
CA TYR A 89 -3.96 -0.66 4.86
C TYR A 89 -3.12 -1.79 5.49
N ILE A 90 -1.87 -1.52 5.85
CA ILE A 90 -0.99 -2.50 6.48
C ILE A 90 -1.52 -2.92 7.84
N LYS A 91 -2.02 -1.96 8.64
CA LYS A 91 -2.69 -2.27 9.91
C LYS A 91 -3.94 -3.13 9.70
N TYR A 92 -4.79 -2.74 8.75
CA TYR A 92 -5.98 -3.52 8.39
C TYR A 92 -5.62 -4.95 8.01
N LEU A 93 -4.57 -5.15 7.21
CA LEU A 93 -4.12 -6.47 6.79
C LEU A 93 -3.58 -7.28 7.99
N ALA A 94 -2.75 -6.68 8.84
CA ALA A 94 -2.20 -7.32 10.03
C ALA A 94 -3.30 -7.75 11.01
N ASP A 95 -4.25 -6.87 11.28
CA ASP A 95 -5.39 -7.15 12.17
C ASP A 95 -6.24 -8.33 11.67
N ASN A 96 -6.47 -8.40 10.36
CA ASN A 96 -7.28 -9.47 9.77
C ASN A 96 -6.53 -10.81 9.71
N LEU A 97 -5.25 -10.81 9.34
CA LEU A 97 -4.45 -12.04 9.22
C LEU A 97 -4.18 -12.69 10.58
N LEU A 98 -3.95 -11.88 11.60
CA LEU A 98 -3.56 -12.37 12.92
C LEU A 98 -4.72 -12.33 13.94
N SER A 99 -5.91 -11.89 13.50
CA SER A 99 -7.11 -11.77 14.35
C SER A 99 -6.86 -10.99 15.65
N LYS A 100 -5.98 -9.99 15.59
CA LYS A 100 -5.61 -9.12 16.71
C LYS A 100 -5.75 -7.66 16.33
N ASN A 101 -6.00 -6.81 17.32
CA ASN A 101 -5.98 -5.37 17.12
C ASN A 101 -4.59 -4.85 17.51
N PHE A 102 -3.76 -4.55 16.51
CA PHE A 102 -2.42 -4.04 16.72
C PHE A 102 -2.41 -2.54 16.94
N ASP A 103 -1.41 -2.08 17.68
CA ASP A 103 -1.12 -0.66 17.82
C ASP A 103 -0.71 -0.07 16.47
N GLU A 104 -1.44 0.94 15.99
CA GLU A 104 -1.24 1.58 14.69
C GLU A 104 0.18 2.14 14.57
N THR A 105 0.68 2.81 15.61
CA THR A 105 2.01 3.41 15.63
C THR A 105 3.11 2.36 15.45
N ARG A 106 2.96 1.19 16.05
CA ARG A 106 3.93 0.09 15.92
C ARG A 106 3.91 -0.51 14.53
N VAL A 107 2.72 -0.72 13.99
CA VAL A 107 2.56 -1.27 12.63
C VAL A 107 3.13 -0.30 11.59
N ASP A 108 2.86 0.99 11.71
CA ASP A 108 3.36 2.01 10.81
C ASP A 108 4.90 2.14 10.88
N LYS A 109 5.47 2.13 12.08
CA LYS A 109 6.93 2.14 12.26
C LYS A 109 7.58 0.91 11.63
N LEU A 110 7.02 -0.28 11.87
CA LEU A 110 7.54 -1.52 11.29
C LEU A 110 7.40 -1.51 9.77
N GLY A 111 6.25 -1.14 9.26
CA GLY A 111 5.99 -1.03 7.83
C GLY A 111 6.94 -0.05 7.15
N THR A 112 7.16 1.12 7.76
CA THR A 112 8.12 2.12 7.27
C THR A 112 9.55 1.59 7.29
N ALA A 113 9.98 0.91 8.35
CA ALA A 113 11.32 0.33 8.45
C ALA A 113 11.56 -0.73 7.36
N VAL A 114 10.60 -1.64 7.16
CA VAL A 114 10.66 -2.64 6.08
C VAL A 114 10.71 -1.96 4.72
N PHE A 115 9.88 -0.96 4.48
CA PHE A 115 9.83 -0.24 3.21
C PHE A 115 11.15 0.49 2.90
N LEU A 116 11.74 1.20 3.86
CA LEU A 116 13.03 1.86 3.69
C LEU A 116 14.17 0.84 3.44
N THR A 117 14.12 -0.31 4.10
CA THR A 117 15.06 -1.41 3.84
C THR A 117 14.93 -1.93 2.40
N CYS A 118 13.70 -2.08 1.88
CA CYS A 118 13.47 -2.49 0.50
C CYS A 118 13.94 -1.43 -0.50
N ILE A 119 13.77 -0.13 -0.23
CA ILE A 119 14.34 0.94 -1.06
C ILE A 119 15.86 0.83 -1.10
N PHE A 120 16.50 0.72 0.06
CA PHE A 120 17.96 0.59 0.14
C PHE A 120 18.46 -0.64 -0.62
N ALA A 121 17.83 -1.80 -0.44
CA ALA A 121 18.15 -3.02 -1.16
C ALA A 121 17.96 -2.86 -2.68
N SER A 122 16.84 -2.27 -3.11
CA SER A 122 16.54 -2.04 -4.52
C SER A 122 17.54 -1.08 -5.18
N VAL A 123 17.88 0.01 -4.52
CA VAL A 123 18.90 0.96 -5.02
C VAL A 123 20.26 0.26 -5.12
N THR A 124 20.68 -0.43 -4.06
CA THR A 124 21.99 -1.11 -4.02
C THR A 124 22.09 -2.18 -5.11
N THR A 125 21.06 -3.01 -5.28
CA THR A 125 21.09 -4.06 -6.32
C THR A 125 21.08 -3.49 -7.73
N ASN A 126 20.35 -2.40 -7.98
CA ASN A 126 20.39 -1.73 -9.28
C ASN A 126 21.77 -1.08 -9.57
N LEU A 127 22.44 -0.51 -8.57
CA LEU A 127 23.76 0.09 -8.74
C LEU A 127 24.86 -0.94 -8.93
N LEU A 128 24.81 -2.05 -8.20
CA LEU A 128 25.88 -3.07 -8.23
C LEU A 128 25.74 -4.06 -9.39
N TYR A 129 24.51 -4.43 -9.75
CA TYR A 129 24.26 -5.50 -10.71
C TYR A 129 23.54 -5.04 -11.97
N GLY A 130 23.01 -3.81 -11.97
CA GLY A 130 22.22 -3.29 -13.09
C GLY A 130 20.90 -4.02 -13.31
N SER A 131 20.26 -3.71 -14.42
CA SER A 131 19.13 -4.46 -14.97
C SER A 131 19.64 -5.53 -15.96
N CYS A 132 18.97 -6.63 -16.02
CA CYS A 132 19.26 -7.66 -17.04
C CYS A 132 18.87 -7.19 -18.49
#